data_0720afef95c16986e889ad7a4e442062
#
_entry.id   0720afef95c16986e889ad7a4e442062
#
_cell.length_a   1.000
_cell.length_b   1.000
_cell.length_c   1.000
_cell.angle_alpha   90.00
_cell.angle_beta   90.00
_cell.angle_gamma   90.00
#
_symmetry.space_group_name_H-M   'P 1'
#
loop_
_entity.id
_entity.type
_entity.pdbx_description
1 polymer ?
#
loop_
_entity_poly.entity_id
_entity_poly.type
_entity_poly.pdbx_seq_one_letter_code
_entity_poly.pdbx_strand_id
1 'polypeptide(L)'
;ISWPGHVQPNTETDFMCSFWDVLPTFEEIIHPKAKQKEMDGVSMLPLLENRKGQKEHEFLYFEFQELNGRQAVRKGPWKLVHMNIRGDKPYYELYNLASDPSERHNVLDQYPEKVAELKNIMVREHRPDPNWPLLKEERAK
;
A
#
# COMPACT_ATOMS: atom_id res chain seq x y z
N ILE A 1 -4.78 14.40 -10.81
CA ILE A 1 -4.20 14.13 -12.15
C ILE A 1 -4.92 15.05 -13.14
N SER A 2 -4.15 15.69 -14.04
CA SER A 2 -4.69 16.51 -15.13
C SER A 2 -4.06 16.03 -16.44
N TRP A 3 -4.91 15.63 -17.38
CA TRP A 3 -4.51 15.19 -18.72
C TRP A 3 -5.62 15.51 -19.72
N PRO A 4 -5.63 16.76 -20.23
CA PRO A 4 -6.69 17.24 -21.12
C PRO A 4 -6.86 16.35 -22.36
N GLY A 5 -8.11 16.01 -22.68
CA GLY A 5 -8.46 15.12 -23.80
C GLY A 5 -8.43 13.63 -23.47
N HIS A 6 -7.89 13.22 -22.33
CA HIS A 6 -7.82 11.82 -21.87
C HIS A 6 -8.55 11.60 -20.54
N VAL A 7 -8.30 12.42 -19.55
CA VAL A 7 -8.97 12.35 -18.25
C VAL A 7 -10.16 13.30 -18.22
N GLN A 8 -11.32 12.77 -17.87
CA GLN A 8 -12.53 13.58 -17.74
C GLN A 8 -12.38 14.55 -16.55
N PRO A 9 -12.65 15.87 -16.75
CA PRO A 9 -12.56 16.83 -15.67
C PRO A 9 -13.64 16.60 -14.60
N ASN A 10 -13.33 17.01 -13.36
CA ASN A 10 -14.23 16.93 -12.21
C ASN A 10 -14.71 15.51 -11.87
N THR A 11 -13.83 14.51 -12.05
CA THR A 11 -14.08 13.13 -11.63
C THR A 11 -13.29 12.81 -10.36
N GLU A 12 -13.89 11.97 -9.51
CA GLU A 12 -13.29 11.44 -8.28
C GLU A 12 -13.33 9.91 -8.31
N THR A 13 -12.42 9.28 -7.58
CA THR A 13 -12.35 7.82 -7.47
C THR A 13 -11.80 7.39 -6.12
N ASP A 14 -12.36 6.30 -5.57
CA ASP A 14 -11.85 5.62 -4.37
C ASP A 14 -10.82 4.53 -4.69
N PHE A 15 -10.33 4.49 -5.92
CA PHE A 15 -9.35 3.50 -6.36
C PHE A 15 -8.12 3.51 -5.44
N MET A 16 -7.80 2.33 -4.89
CA MET A 16 -6.66 2.16 -4.01
C MET A 16 -5.36 2.11 -4.83
N CYS A 17 -4.59 3.19 -4.82
CA CYS A 17 -3.33 3.30 -5.55
C CYS A 17 -2.17 3.73 -4.66
N SER A 18 -0.96 3.56 -5.18
CA SER A 18 0.27 4.00 -4.55
C SER A 18 1.23 4.61 -5.57
N PHE A 19 2.34 5.17 -5.09
CA PHE A 19 3.30 5.86 -5.94
C PHE A 19 3.97 4.93 -6.98
N TRP A 20 4.11 3.65 -6.68
CA TRP A 20 4.66 2.65 -7.63
C TRP A 20 3.73 2.32 -8.80
N ASP A 21 2.46 2.76 -8.78
CA ASP A 21 1.52 2.62 -9.89
C ASP A 21 1.77 3.62 -11.02
N VAL A 22 2.54 4.67 -10.73
CA VAL A 22 2.88 5.71 -11.71
C VAL A 22 3.72 5.16 -12.86
N LEU A 23 4.73 4.34 -12.55
CA LEU A 23 5.63 3.77 -13.57
C LEU A 23 4.89 2.88 -14.58
N PRO A 24 4.14 1.84 -14.18
CA PRO A 24 3.39 1.01 -15.12
C PRO A 24 2.33 1.80 -15.89
N THR A 25 1.78 2.87 -15.30
CA THR A 25 0.85 3.76 -16.02
C THR A 25 1.55 4.49 -17.16
N PHE A 26 2.72 5.08 -16.92
CA PHE A 26 3.49 5.71 -17.97
C PHE A 26 4.04 4.72 -19.00
N GLU A 27 4.46 3.53 -18.59
CA GLU A 27 4.88 2.49 -19.54
C GLU A 27 3.74 2.10 -20.49
N GLU A 28 2.52 1.95 -19.99
CA GLU A 28 1.36 1.64 -20.84
C GLU A 28 1.01 2.78 -21.81
N ILE A 29 1.18 4.04 -21.40
CA ILE A 29 0.98 5.20 -22.26
C ILE A 29 2.00 5.21 -23.41
N ILE A 30 3.28 4.99 -23.11
CA ILE A 30 4.38 5.10 -24.08
C ILE A 30 4.45 3.85 -24.95
N HIS A 31 4.18 2.69 -24.39
CA HIS A 31 4.31 1.38 -25.03
C HIS A 31 3.03 0.53 -24.91
N PRO A 32 1.90 0.95 -25.51
CA PRO A 32 0.59 0.32 -25.28
C PRO A 32 0.49 -1.15 -25.73
N LYS A 33 1.44 -1.62 -26.54
CA LYS A 33 1.52 -3.01 -27.03
C LYS A 33 2.62 -3.84 -26.36
N ALA A 34 3.41 -3.25 -25.47
CA ALA A 34 4.46 -3.97 -24.79
C ALA A 34 3.85 -4.93 -23.75
N LYS A 35 4.45 -6.11 -23.64
CA LYS A 35 4.14 -7.01 -22.52
C LYS A 35 4.61 -6.34 -21.24
N GLN A 36 3.68 -6.06 -20.32
CA GLN A 36 4.03 -5.49 -19.01
C GLN A 36 5.05 -6.40 -18.32
N LYS A 37 6.14 -5.79 -17.83
CA LYS A 37 7.09 -6.46 -16.97
C LYS A 37 6.44 -6.75 -15.62
N GLU A 38 6.98 -7.71 -14.90
CA GLU A 38 6.62 -7.95 -13.50
C GLU A 38 7.02 -6.71 -12.67
N MET A 39 6.05 -6.05 -12.09
CA MET A 39 6.19 -4.84 -11.26
C MET A 39 5.22 -4.91 -10.10
N ASP A 40 5.57 -4.27 -8.99
CA ASP A 40 4.68 -4.18 -7.82
C ASP A 40 3.45 -3.30 -8.10
N GLY A 41 3.56 -2.35 -9.03
CA GLY A 41 2.49 -1.43 -9.40
C GLY A 41 1.54 -1.97 -10.45
N VAL A 42 0.33 -1.44 -10.45
CA VAL A 42 -0.67 -1.64 -11.50
C VAL A 42 -0.90 -0.36 -12.28
N SER A 43 -1.05 -0.47 -13.60
CA SER A 43 -1.38 0.71 -14.41
C SER A 43 -2.76 1.25 -14.07
N MET A 44 -2.85 2.55 -13.87
CA MET A 44 -4.09 3.29 -13.66
C MET A 44 -4.70 3.80 -14.99
N LEU A 45 -4.07 3.51 -16.12
CA LEU A 45 -4.51 4.06 -17.42
C LEU A 45 -5.95 3.70 -17.77
N PRO A 46 -6.43 2.44 -17.57
CA PRO A 46 -7.83 2.13 -17.83
C PRO A 46 -8.81 2.98 -17.00
N LEU A 47 -8.49 3.23 -15.72
CA LEU A 47 -9.27 4.09 -14.85
C LEU A 47 -9.27 5.53 -15.34
N LEU A 48 -8.10 6.08 -15.66
CA LEU A 48 -7.92 7.46 -16.10
C LEU A 48 -8.67 7.77 -17.39
N GLU A 49 -8.75 6.82 -18.31
CA GLU A 49 -9.43 6.94 -19.59
C GLU A 49 -10.89 6.40 -19.56
N ASN A 50 -11.41 6.08 -18.37
CA ASN A 50 -12.74 5.48 -18.21
C ASN A 50 -12.95 4.22 -19.07
N ARG A 51 -11.92 3.37 -19.17
CA ARG A 51 -11.93 2.09 -19.88
C ARG A 51 -12.21 0.92 -18.91
N LYS A 52 -12.77 -0.16 -19.42
CA LYS A 52 -12.91 -1.41 -18.67
C LYS A 52 -11.55 -2.10 -18.48
N GLY A 53 -11.47 -2.96 -17.47
CA GLY A 53 -10.30 -3.83 -17.25
C GLY A 53 -9.26 -3.25 -16.30
N GLN A 54 -9.61 -2.24 -15.50
CA GLN A 54 -8.76 -1.78 -14.41
C GLN A 54 -8.44 -2.93 -13.46
N LYS A 55 -7.16 -3.22 -13.28
CA LYS A 55 -6.68 -4.14 -12.24
C LYS A 55 -6.64 -3.42 -10.90
N GLU A 56 -6.91 -4.14 -9.84
CA GLU A 56 -6.88 -3.62 -8.48
C GLU A 56 -5.78 -4.29 -7.65
N HIS A 57 -5.25 -3.57 -6.68
CA HIS A 57 -4.41 -4.16 -5.65
C HIS A 57 -5.28 -4.96 -4.67
N GLU A 58 -4.85 -6.18 -4.35
CA GLU A 58 -5.45 -6.93 -3.24
C GLU A 58 -5.18 -6.23 -1.90
N PHE A 59 -3.98 -5.68 -1.76
CA PHE A 59 -3.53 -4.88 -0.61
C PHE A 59 -2.36 -3.98 -1.04
N LEU A 60 -2.04 -2.99 -0.22
CA LEU A 60 -0.80 -2.22 -0.30
C LEU A 60 0.03 -2.50 0.95
N TYR A 61 1.33 -2.76 0.77
CA TYR A 61 2.29 -2.99 1.85
C TYR A 61 3.40 -1.95 1.80
N PHE A 62 3.77 -1.43 2.98
CA PHE A 62 4.78 -0.39 3.13
C PHE A 62 5.74 -0.73 4.26
N GLU A 63 7.01 -0.42 4.05
CA GLU A 63 8.05 -0.40 5.08
C GLU A 63 8.70 0.97 5.16
N PHE A 64 9.03 1.38 6.37
CA PHE A 64 9.71 2.63 6.62
C PHE A 64 10.74 2.44 7.74
N GLN A 65 12.01 2.64 7.40
CA GLN A 65 13.12 2.29 8.29
C GLN A 65 13.37 3.30 9.41
N GLU A 66 12.94 4.54 9.24
CA GLU A 66 13.12 5.59 10.24
C GLU A 66 12.18 5.42 11.45
N LEU A 67 12.43 6.20 12.50
CA LEU A 67 11.64 6.21 13.73
C LEU A 67 11.49 4.79 14.34
N ASN A 68 12.61 4.07 14.42
CA ASN A 68 12.69 2.69 14.91
C ASN A 68 11.95 1.65 14.07
N GLY A 69 11.68 1.94 12.80
CA GLY A 69 11.02 1.01 11.89
C GLY A 69 9.49 1.01 12.02
N ARG A 70 8.85 0.96 10.87
CA ARG A 70 7.41 0.88 10.73
C ARG A 70 7.03 -0.02 9.58
N GLN A 71 5.87 -0.67 9.71
CA GLN A 71 5.21 -1.36 8.60
C GLN A 71 3.76 -0.90 8.52
N ALA A 72 3.18 -0.90 7.34
CA ALA A 72 1.76 -0.69 7.16
C ALA A 72 1.20 -1.61 6.08
N VAL A 73 0.00 -2.13 6.30
CA VAL A 73 -0.80 -2.82 5.29
C VAL A 73 -2.15 -2.12 5.18
N ARG A 74 -2.55 -1.83 3.95
CA ARG A 74 -3.91 -1.41 3.64
C ARG A 74 -4.57 -2.48 2.76
N LYS A 75 -5.72 -3.01 3.20
CA LYS A 75 -6.56 -3.94 2.45
C LYS A 75 -8.01 -3.49 2.50
N GLY A 76 -8.55 -3.05 1.37
CA GLY A 76 -9.83 -2.38 1.31
C GLY A 76 -9.87 -1.17 2.26
N PRO A 77 -10.89 -1.08 3.15
CA PRO A 77 -10.99 0.02 4.11
C PRO A 77 -10.07 -0.12 5.33
N TRP A 78 -9.45 -1.27 5.53
CA TRP A 78 -8.66 -1.54 6.72
C TRP A 78 -7.19 -1.17 6.52
N LYS A 79 -6.63 -0.48 7.54
CA LYS A 79 -5.20 -0.16 7.61
C LYS A 79 -4.65 -0.61 8.96
N LEU A 80 -3.69 -1.53 8.94
CA LEU A 80 -2.90 -1.92 10.11
C LEU A 80 -1.53 -1.27 10.03
N VAL A 81 -1.09 -0.68 11.12
CA VAL A 81 0.25 -0.08 11.24
C VAL A 81 0.99 -0.77 12.38
N HIS A 82 2.24 -1.16 12.15
CA HIS A 82 3.18 -1.65 13.15
C HIS A 82 4.22 -0.57 13.39
N MET A 83 4.30 -0.07 14.59
CA MET A 83 5.10 1.08 14.98
C MET A 83 6.21 0.68 15.93
N ASN A 84 7.33 1.46 15.89
CA ASN A 84 8.44 1.33 16.82
C ASN A 84 9.02 -0.09 16.88
N ILE A 85 9.13 -0.76 15.73
CA ILE A 85 9.47 -2.18 15.58
C ILE A 85 10.79 -2.53 16.28
N ARG A 86 11.79 -1.66 16.20
CA ARG A 86 13.11 -1.83 16.82
C ARG A 86 13.25 -1.17 18.18
N GLY A 87 12.23 -0.44 18.63
CA GLY A 87 12.20 0.20 19.95
C GLY A 87 11.90 -0.79 21.08
N ASP A 88 11.83 -0.26 22.31
CA ASP A 88 11.57 -1.09 23.50
C ASP A 88 10.13 -1.59 23.61
N LYS A 89 9.20 -0.86 23.01
CA LYS A 89 7.76 -1.17 23.04
C LYS A 89 7.16 -1.05 21.64
N PRO A 90 7.31 -2.07 20.78
CA PRO A 90 6.59 -2.11 19.51
C PRO A 90 5.09 -2.26 19.76
N TYR A 91 4.27 -1.62 18.92
CA TYR A 91 2.82 -1.66 19.03
C TYR A 91 2.14 -1.61 17.69
N TYR A 92 0.86 -2.00 17.67
CA TYR A 92 0.01 -1.97 16.47
C TYR A 92 -1.16 -1.02 16.65
N GLU A 93 -1.60 -0.46 15.55
CA GLU A 93 -2.83 0.32 15.46
C GLU A 93 -3.62 -0.15 14.24
N LEU A 94 -4.95 -0.29 14.39
CA LEU A 94 -5.86 -0.67 13.31
C LEU A 94 -6.88 0.44 13.10
N TYR A 95 -7.10 0.78 11.83
CA TYR A 95 -8.05 1.82 11.43
C TYR A 95 -8.98 1.32 10.34
N ASN A 96 -10.24 1.78 10.38
CA ASN A 96 -11.20 1.60 9.31
C ASN A 96 -11.35 2.93 8.54
N LEU A 97 -10.65 3.06 7.42
CA LEU A 97 -10.58 4.29 6.64
C LEU A 97 -11.93 4.68 5.98
N ALA A 98 -12.89 3.76 5.86
CA ALA A 98 -14.22 4.10 5.36
C ALA A 98 -15.02 4.96 6.34
N SER A 99 -14.84 4.73 7.65
CA SER A 99 -15.52 5.50 8.72
C SER A 99 -14.61 6.52 9.38
N ASP A 100 -13.30 6.34 9.31
CA ASP A 100 -12.29 7.19 9.95
C ASP A 100 -11.10 7.41 9.01
N PRO A 101 -11.26 8.22 7.95
CA PRO A 101 -10.18 8.50 7.00
C PRO A 101 -9.02 9.32 7.61
N SER A 102 -9.25 9.90 8.79
CA SER A 102 -8.25 10.68 9.52
C SER A 102 -7.46 9.87 10.56
N GLU A 103 -7.71 8.56 10.67
CA GLU A 103 -6.98 7.63 11.55
C GLU A 103 -6.95 8.10 13.03
N ARG A 104 -8.08 8.57 13.55
CA ARG A 104 -8.20 9.11 14.92
C ARG A 104 -8.59 8.07 15.96
N HIS A 105 -9.21 6.98 15.54
CA HIS A 105 -9.78 5.97 16.44
C HIS A 105 -9.14 4.61 16.15
N ASN A 106 -8.17 4.25 17.00
CA ASN A 106 -7.59 2.91 16.96
C ASN A 106 -8.63 1.87 17.42
N VAL A 107 -8.98 0.95 16.52
CA VAL A 107 -9.98 -0.11 16.77
C VAL A 107 -9.34 -1.50 16.89
N LEU A 108 -8.05 -1.59 17.20
CA LEU A 108 -7.27 -2.83 17.25
C LEU A 108 -7.95 -3.93 18.06
N ASP A 109 -8.40 -3.59 19.28
CA ASP A 109 -9.00 -4.55 20.21
C ASP A 109 -10.40 -5.02 19.81
N GLN A 110 -11.05 -4.29 18.90
CA GLN A 110 -12.41 -4.60 18.46
C GLN A 110 -12.43 -5.63 17.31
N TYR A 111 -11.32 -5.78 16.56
CA TYR A 111 -11.27 -6.59 15.35
C TYR A 111 -10.05 -7.53 15.31
N PRO A 112 -9.91 -8.47 16.26
CA PRO A 112 -8.73 -9.33 16.37
C PRO A 112 -8.49 -10.22 15.14
N GLU A 113 -9.55 -10.68 14.46
CA GLU A 113 -9.42 -11.48 13.24
C GLU A 113 -8.84 -10.65 12.08
N LYS A 114 -9.26 -9.38 11.96
CA LYS A 114 -8.73 -8.47 10.95
C LYS A 114 -7.27 -8.13 11.22
N VAL A 115 -6.91 -7.94 12.48
CA VAL A 115 -5.51 -7.75 12.91
C VAL A 115 -4.66 -8.97 12.50
N ALA A 116 -5.14 -10.19 12.75
CA ALA A 116 -4.42 -11.41 12.39
C ALA A 116 -4.23 -11.54 10.87
N GLU A 117 -5.28 -11.26 10.09
CA GLU A 117 -5.22 -11.27 8.62
C GLU A 117 -4.13 -10.32 8.10
N LEU A 118 -4.13 -9.07 8.56
CA LEU A 118 -3.20 -8.05 8.08
C LEU A 118 -1.77 -8.27 8.57
N LYS A 119 -1.57 -8.80 9.79
CA LYS A 119 -0.25 -9.25 10.29
C LYS A 119 0.33 -10.36 9.42
N ASN A 120 -0.47 -11.31 8.98
CA ASN A 120 0.00 -12.37 8.08
C ASN A 120 0.50 -11.82 6.75
N ILE A 121 -0.14 -10.76 6.22
CA ILE A 121 0.37 -10.06 5.04
C ILE A 121 1.72 -9.41 5.35
N MET A 122 1.87 -8.69 6.48
CA MET A 122 3.16 -8.09 6.86
C MET A 122 4.29 -9.11 6.90
N VAL A 123 4.04 -10.28 7.50
CA VAL A 123 5.06 -11.35 7.59
C VAL A 123 5.40 -11.92 6.22
N ARG A 124 4.40 -12.11 5.36
CA ARG A 124 4.58 -12.70 4.03
C ARG A 124 5.32 -11.76 3.07
N GLU A 125 5.00 -10.47 3.11
CA GLU A 125 5.52 -9.48 2.17
C GLU A 125 6.88 -8.90 2.59
N HIS A 126 7.22 -8.99 3.87
CA HIS A 126 8.53 -8.52 4.34
C HIS A 126 9.67 -9.27 3.64
N ARG A 127 10.63 -8.51 3.10
CA ARG A 127 11.86 -9.01 2.48
C ARG A 127 13.06 -8.46 3.25
N PRO A 128 13.80 -9.31 3.99
CA PRO A 128 15.01 -8.86 4.67
C PRO A 128 16.01 -8.24 3.70
N ASP A 129 16.53 -7.06 4.02
CA ASP A 129 17.56 -6.38 3.25
C ASP A 129 18.69 -5.94 4.18
N PRO A 130 19.96 -6.36 3.92
CA PRO A 130 21.10 -6.01 4.77
C PRO A 130 21.41 -4.51 4.80
N ASN A 131 21.04 -3.76 3.75
CA ASN A 131 21.22 -2.31 3.69
C ASN A 131 20.09 -1.56 4.40
N TRP A 132 18.92 -2.17 4.50
CA TRP A 132 17.69 -1.58 5.05
C TRP A 132 17.01 -2.51 6.06
N PRO A 133 17.72 -2.95 7.14
CA PRO A 133 17.16 -3.89 8.09
C PRO A 133 15.97 -3.28 8.85
N LEU A 134 14.82 -3.91 8.76
CA LEU A 134 13.61 -3.49 9.45
C LEU A 134 13.49 -4.07 10.85
N LEU A 135 13.74 -5.38 10.98
CA LEU A 135 13.63 -6.09 12.24
C LEU A 135 14.93 -6.02 13.06
N LYS A 136 14.82 -6.20 14.39
CA LYS A 136 16.01 -6.16 15.28
C LYS A 136 17.04 -7.23 14.91
N GLU A 137 16.57 -8.43 14.64
CA GLU A 137 17.38 -9.60 14.29
C GLU A 137 18.13 -9.47 12.96
N GLU A 138 17.70 -8.59 12.08
CA GLU A 138 18.35 -8.34 10.78
C GLU A 138 19.59 -7.47 10.90
N ARG A 139 19.70 -6.70 11.99
CA ARG A 139 20.87 -5.85 12.28
C ARG A 139 22.04 -6.61 12.91
N ALA A 140 21.80 -7.82 13.37
CA ALA A 140 22.78 -8.62 14.10
C ALA A 140 23.69 -9.45 13.17
N LYS A 141 23.59 -9.27 11.88
CA LYS A 141 24.44 -9.90 10.86
C LYS A 141 25.27 -8.85 10.17
#